data_6770acbee8030aa798adaa874cd5bda5
#
_entry.id   6770acbee8030aa798adaa874cd5bda5
#
_cell.length_a   1.000
_cell.length_b   1.000
_cell.length_c   1.000
_cell.angle_alpha   90.00
_cell.angle_beta   90.00
_cell.angle_gamma   90.00
#
_symmetry.space_group_name_H-M   'P 1'
#
loop_
_entity.id
_entity.type
_entity.pdbx_description
1 polymer ?
#
loop_
_entity_poly.entity_id
_entity_poly.type
_entity_poly.pdbx_seq_one_letter_code
_entity_poly.pdbx_strand_id
1 'polypeptide(L)'
;DEPTTALDVSIQHQILELLKDLTKKRNLGVMIITHDMGVIAETTDKVIVMRHGLIVEQGDTKELLTNPKSNEARSLVISVPPTNKKIDRFKLISPDGKEITSDSKNLTKDIIKTWGARENTNQKLLELSGVTKIFDDKSLVSNFSFGSKNETAAKVVKAVDNVSFELFEGETLGLVGESGSGKSTIAKIITGLVRPTNGEIFYNNLSLYNSKRKYQIDKSRGQVQMIFQDPYSSLNPRFKVRDIISEPIKLF
;
A
#
# COMPACT_ATOMS: atom_id res chain seq x y z
N ASP A 1 14.02 -9.74 -12.87
CA ASP A 1 12.91 -10.27 -12.09
C ASP A 1 12.30 -9.16 -11.26
N GLU A 2 11.03 -8.87 -11.48
CA GLU A 2 10.23 -7.84 -10.80
C GLU A 2 10.97 -6.50 -10.56
N PRO A 3 11.49 -5.84 -11.61
CA PRO A 3 12.39 -4.70 -11.46
C PRO A 3 11.72 -3.45 -10.86
N THR A 4 10.41 -3.44 -10.78
CA THR A 4 9.60 -2.30 -10.31
C THR A 4 8.82 -2.59 -9.03
N THR A 5 8.95 -3.77 -8.46
CA THR A 5 8.27 -4.15 -7.21
C THR A 5 8.68 -3.22 -6.07
N ALA A 6 7.72 -2.74 -5.32
CA ALA A 6 7.87 -1.78 -4.21
C ALA A 6 8.33 -0.35 -4.60
N LEU A 7 8.38 -0.03 -5.88
CA LEU A 7 8.61 1.35 -6.34
C LEU A 7 7.28 2.11 -6.47
N ASP A 8 7.35 3.42 -6.29
CA ASP A 8 6.22 4.28 -6.68
C ASP A 8 6.14 4.43 -8.19
N VAL A 9 4.97 4.83 -8.69
CA VAL A 9 4.67 4.90 -10.13
C VAL A 9 5.64 5.82 -10.89
N SER A 10 6.08 6.93 -10.27
CA SER A 10 7.01 7.87 -10.92
C SER A 10 8.40 7.25 -11.12
N ILE A 11 8.92 6.61 -10.09
CA ILE A 11 10.22 5.92 -10.15
C ILE A 11 10.13 4.69 -11.06
N GLN A 12 9.02 3.94 -10.98
CA GLN A 12 8.77 2.81 -11.89
C GLN A 12 8.88 3.26 -13.34
N HIS A 13 8.19 4.32 -13.73
CA HIS A 13 8.24 4.86 -15.10
C HIS A 13 9.66 5.26 -15.51
N GLN A 14 10.41 5.96 -14.65
CA GLN A 14 11.79 6.35 -14.94
C GLN A 14 12.70 5.14 -15.17
N ILE A 15 12.57 4.09 -14.35
CA ILE A 15 13.35 2.85 -14.50
C ILE A 15 13.01 2.14 -15.81
N LEU A 16 11.71 2.06 -16.16
CA LEU A 16 11.28 1.43 -17.40
C LEU A 16 11.78 2.19 -18.64
N GLU A 17 11.72 3.52 -18.63
CA GLU A 17 12.28 4.37 -19.70
C GLU A 17 13.80 4.18 -19.81
N LEU A 18 14.54 4.14 -18.70
CA LEU A 18 15.96 3.87 -18.69
C LEU A 18 16.28 2.50 -19.31
N LEU A 19 15.52 1.45 -18.96
CA LEU A 19 15.68 0.11 -19.54
C LEU A 19 15.43 0.10 -21.04
N LYS A 20 14.38 0.77 -21.54
CA LYS A 20 14.10 0.92 -22.97
C LYS A 20 15.25 1.63 -23.70
N ASP A 21 15.76 2.71 -23.13
CA ASP A 21 16.86 3.46 -23.68
C ASP A 21 18.15 2.64 -23.78
N LEU A 22 18.49 1.89 -22.70
CA LEU A 22 19.66 1.02 -22.70
C LEU A 22 19.53 -0.11 -23.72
N THR A 23 18.34 -0.73 -23.82
CA THR A 23 18.03 -1.76 -24.80
C THR A 23 18.30 -1.27 -26.22
N LYS A 24 17.80 -0.08 -26.57
CA LYS A 24 18.00 0.52 -27.89
C LYS A 24 19.47 0.93 -28.15
N LYS A 25 20.10 1.64 -27.19
CA LYS A 25 21.47 2.18 -27.35
C LYS A 25 22.52 1.08 -27.40
N ARG A 26 22.31 -0.01 -26.70
CA ARG A 26 23.27 -1.12 -26.57
C ARG A 26 22.90 -2.34 -27.43
N ASN A 27 21.78 -2.30 -28.15
CA ASN A 27 21.23 -3.42 -28.93
C ASN A 27 21.13 -4.71 -28.11
N LEU A 28 20.54 -4.60 -26.90
CA LEU A 28 20.42 -5.69 -25.95
C LEU A 28 19.07 -6.41 -26.13
N GLY A 29 19.07 -7.73 -25.96
CA GLY A 29 17.86 -8.48 -25.67
C GLY A 29 17.57 -8.42 -24.16
N VAL A 30 16.35 -8.02 -23.79
CA VAL A 30 15.95 -7.92 -22.39
C VAL A 30 14.76 -8.85 -22.12
N MET A 31 14.85 -9.65 -21.07
CA MET A 31 13.75 -10.46 -20.54
C MET A 31 13.32 -9.86 -19.21
N ILE A 32 12.07 -9.44 -19.13
CA ILE A 32 11.45 -8.91 -17.90
C ILE A 32 10.51 -9.96 -17.34
N ILE A 33 10.63 -10.27 -16.06
CA ILE A 33 9.69 -11.14 -15.32
C ILE A 33 8.88 -10.23 -14.41
N THR A 34 7.55 -10.27 -14.54
CA THR A 34 6.63 -9.49 -13.74
C THR A 34 5.22 -10.08 -13.82
N HIS A 35 4.41 -9.81 -12.81
CA HIS A 35 2.97 -10.07 -12.81
C HIS A 35 2.16 -8.80 -13.18
N ASP A 36 2.81 -7.66 -13.38
CA ASP A 36 2.17 -6.39 -13.72
C ASP A 36 1.99 -6.27 -15.24
N MET A 37 0.74 -6.42 -15.68
CA MET A 37 0.38 -6.31 -17.11
C MET A 37 0.56 -4.88 -17.65
N GLY A 38 0.56 -3.86 -16.79
CA GLY A 38 0.88 -2.48 -17.17
C GLY A 38 2.34 -2.34 -17.61
N VAL A 39 3.25 -2.93 -16.84
CA VAL A 39 4.69 -2.99 -17.19
C VAL A 39 4.89 -3.72 -18.51
N ILE A 40 4.25 -4.88 -18.69
CA ILE A 40 4.31 -5.66 -19.92
C ILE A 40 3.81 -4.84 -21.12
N ALA A 41 2.65 -4.19 -20.99
CA ALA A 41 2.05 -3.39 -22.05
C ALA A 41 2.96 -2.25 -22.53
N GLU A 42 3.70 -1.66 -21.60
CA GLU A 42 4.54 -0.50 -21.86
C GLU A 42 5.92 -0.87 -22.42
N THR A 43 6.47 -2.02 -22.01
CA THR A 43 7.92 -2.26 -22.19
C THR A 43 8.27 -3.41 -23.10
N THR A 44 7.35 -4.31 -23.45
CA THR A 44 7.69 -5.55 -24.16
C THR A 44 7.06 -5.67 -25.52
N ASP A 45 7.80 -6.25 -26.47
CA ASP A 45 7.31 -6.57 -27.82
C ASP A 45 6.57 -7.92 -27.83
N LYS A 46 7.04 -8.89 -27.04
CA LYS A 46 6.48 -10.24 -26.93
C LYS A 46 6.31 -10.62 -25.47
N VAL A 47 5.33 -11.45 -25.20
CA VAL A 47 5.01 -11.93 -23.87
C VAL A 47 4.84 -13.45 -23.86
N ILE A 48 5.27 -14.06 -22.76
CA ILE A 48 5.10 -15.48 -22.47
C ILE A 48 4.33 -15.57 -21.13
N VAL A 49 3.19 -16.23 -21.13
CA VAL A 49 2.41 -16.50 -19.93
C VAL A 49 2.70 -17.91 -19.44
N MET A 50 3.07 -18.02 -18.18
CA MET A 50 3.45 -19.29 -17.56
C MET A 50 2.51 -19.66 -16.41
N ARG A 51 2.27 -20.96 -16.24
CA ARG A 51 1.56 -21.53 -15.08
C ARG A 51 2.11 -22.92 -14.76
N HIS A 52 2.37 -23.17 -13.49
CA HIS A 52 2.88 -24.46 -13.00
C HIS A 52 4.09 -25.00 -13.79
N GLY A 53 5.00 -24.10 -14.19
CA GLY A 53 6.20 -24.45 -14.96
C GLY A 53 5.97 -24.66 -16.47
N LEU A 54 4.75 -24.49 -16.95
CA LEU A 54 4.39 -24.67 -18.37
C LEU A 54 4.09 -23.32 -19.02
N ILE A 55 4.46 -23.17 -20.29
CA ILE A 55 4.01 -22.05 -21.12
C ILE A 55 2.57 -22.35 -21.54
N VAL A 56 1.63 -21.46 -21.11
CA VAL A 56 0.20 -21.60 -21.43
C VAL A 56 -0.22 -20.72 -22.60
N GLU A 57 0.50 -19.61 -22.82
CA GLU A 57 0.30 -18.75 -23.98
C GLU A 57 1.57 -17.95 -24.27
N GLN A 58 1.81 -17.64 -25.55
CA GLN A 58 2.88 -16.74 -25.96
C GLN A 58 2.51 -16.03 -27.26
N GLY A 59 3.00 -14.83 -27.46
CA GLY A 59 2.73 -14.07 -28.67
C GLY A 59 3.19 -12.62 -28.60
N ASP A 60 2.73 -11.85 -29.57
CA ASP A 60 2.86 -10.40 -29.57
C ASP A 60 2.12 -9.78 -28.38
N THR A 61 2.75 -8.85 -27.70
CA THR A 61 2.19 -8.24 -26.48
C THR A 61 0.85 -7.58 -26.74
N LYS A 62 0.73 -6.83 -27.83
CA LYS A 62 -0.50 -6.13 -28.17
C LYS A 62 -1.64 -7.09 -28.50
N GLU A 63 -1.35 -8.19 -29.24
CA GLU A 63 -2.35 -9.22 -29.53
C GLU A 63 -2.83 -9.91 -28.27
N LEU A 64 -1.90 -10.33 -27.40
CA LEU A 64 -2.24 -11.05 -26.16
C LEU A 64 -3.05 -10.16 -25.20
N LEU A 65 -2.70 -8.87 -25.08
CA LEU A 65 -3.44 -7.95 -24.22
C LEU A 65 -4.86 -7.66 -24.72
N THR A 66 -5.07 -7.66 -26.04
CA THR A 66 -6.38 -7.35 -26.64
C THR A 66 -7.26 -8.59 -26.80
N ASN A 67 -6.68 -9.75 -27.07
CA ASN A 67 -7.37 -11.00 -27.35
C ASN A 67 -6.68 -12.22 -26.72
N PRO A 68 -6.59 -12.29 -25.39
CA PRO A 68 -5.98 -13.41 -24.69
C PRO A 68 -6.77 -14.71 -24.94
N LYS A 69 -6.08 -15.78 -25.26
CA LYS A 69 -6.68 -17.10 -25.59
C LYS A 69 -6.76 -18.01 -24.37
N SER A 70 -5.71 -18.03 -23.55
CA SER A 70 -5.67 -18.85 -22.33
C SER A 70 -6.48 -18.22 -21.18
N ASN A 71 -6.97 -19.06 -20.30
CA ASN A 71 -7.71 -18.59 -19.12
C ASN A 71 -6.80 -17.79 -18.18
N GLU A 72 -5.53 -18.14 -18.11
CA GLU A 72 -4.52 -17.46 -17.32
C GLU A 72 -4.26 -16.05 -17.84
N ALA A 73 -4.03 -15.90 -19.14
CA ALA A 73 -3.83 -14.59 -19.76
C ALA A 73 -5.09 -13.71 -19.60
N ARG A 74 -6.28 -14.27 -19.80
CA ARG A 74 -7.56 -13.57 -19.55
C ARG A 74 -7.68 -13.11 -18.11
N SER A 75 -7.32 -13.96 -17.15
CA SER A 75 -7.38 -13.62 -15.74
C SER A 75 -6.43 -12.46 -15.41
N LEU A 76 -5.19 -12.49 -15.92
CA LEU A 76 -4.21 -11.42 -15.71
C LEU A 76 -4.68 -10.09 -16.34
N VAL A 77 -5.18 -10.11 -17.58
CA VAL A 77 -5.66 -8.91 -18.25
C VAL A 77 -6.88 -8.32 -17.56
N ILE A 78 -7.84 -9.16 -17.12
CA ILE A 78 -9.05 -8.70 -16.43
C ILE A 78 -8.76 -8.18 -15.01
N SER A 79 -7.69 -8.64 -14.39
CA SER A 79 -7.30 -8.16 -13.05
C SER A 79 -6.80 -6.71 -13.03
N VAL A 80 -6.43 -6.15 -14.19
CA VAL A 80 -6.03 -4.74 -14.29
C VAL A 80 -7.26 -3.84 -14.22
N PRO A 81 -7.36 -2.95 -13.22
CA PRO A 81 -8.50 -2.05 -13.12
C PRO A 81 -8.51 -1.03 -14.28
N PRO A 82 -9.64 -0.83 -14.96
CA PRO A 82 -9.75 0.21 -15.95
C PRO A 82 -9.66 1.58 -15.27
N THR A 83 -8.79 2.46 -15.77
CA THR A 83 -8.60 3.80 -15.20
C THR A 83 -9.75 4.77 -15.49
N ASN A 84 -10.59 4.45 -16.49
CA ASN A 84 -11.65 5.33 -16.98
C ASN A 84 -13.06 4.93 -16.54
N LYS A 85 -13.18 3.86 -15.75
CA LYS A 85 -14.49 3.35 -15.28
C LYS A 85 -14.39 2.94 -13.82
N LYS A 86 -15.39 3.31 -13.05
CA LYS A 86 -15.63 2.71 -11.73
C LYS A 86 -16.26 1.34 -11.94
N ILE A 87 -15.63 0.30 -11.44
CA ILE A 87 -16.14 -1.07 -11.48
C ILE A 87 -16.64 -1.47 -10.09
N ASP A 88 -17.78 -2.11 -10.03
CA ASP A 88 -18.33 -2.58 -8.76
C ASP A 88 -17.54 -3.75 -8.20
N ARG A 89 -17.01 -4.61 -9.08
CA ARG A 89 -16.14 -5.75 -8.72
C ARG A 89 -15.24 -6.16 -9.86
N PHE A 90 -14.05 -6.67 -9.49
CA PHE A 90 -13.19 -7.38 -10.43
C PHE A 90 -13.87 -8.70 -10.86
N LYS A 91 -13.83 -8.97 -12.15
CA LYS A 91 -14.21 -10.27 -12.66
C LYS A 91 -13.08 -11.25 -12.35
N LEU A 92 -13.42 -12.40 -11.82
CA LEU A 92 -12.50 -13.50 -11.62
C LEU A 92 -12.81 -14.58 -12.68
N ILE A 93 -11.76 -15.16 -13.24
CA ILE A 93 -11.90 -16.34 -14.13
C ILE A 93 -11.49 -17.56 -13.34
N SER A 94 -12.38 -18.56 -13.27
CA SER A 94 -12.03 -19.85 -12.68
C SER A 94 -10.98 -20.56 -13.53
N PRO A 95 -10.25 -21.54 -12.97
CA PRO A 95 -9.34 -22.39 -13.74
C PRO A 95 -10.01 -23.06 -14.96
N ASP A 96 -11.31 -23.28 -14.90
CA ASP A 96 -12.12 -23.87 -15.96
C ASP A 96 -12.57 -22.87 -17.04
N GLY A 97 -12.10 -21.61 -16.96
CA GLY A 97 -12.43 -20.56 -17.94
C GLY A 97 -13.81 -19.91 -17.77
N LYS A 98 -14.57 -20.28 -16.75
CA LYS A 98 -15.85 -19.65 -16.46
C LYS A 98 -15.61 -18.36 -15.68
N GLU A 99 -16.26 -17.26 -16.09
CA GLU A 99 -16.33 -16.10 -15.22
C GLU A 99 -16.97 -16.53 -13.89
N ILE A 100 -16.25 -16.43 -12.81
CA ILE A 100 -16.82 -16.52 -11.47
C ILE A 100 -17.57 -15.20 -11.26
N THR A 101 -18.72 -15.10 -11.88
CA THR A 101 -19.76 -14.23 -11.35
C THR A 101 -20.21 -14.93 -10.09
N SER A 102 -19.66 -14.52 -8.96
CA SER A 102 -20.18 -15.00 -7.68
C SER A 102 -21.70 -14.86 -7.76
N ASP A 103 -22.44 -15.92 -7.52
CA ASP A 103 -23.91 -15.91 -7.33
C ASP A 103 -24.34 -15.04 -6.12
N SER A 104 -23.43 -14.28 -5.63
CA SER A 104 -23.60 -13.19 -4.68
C SER A 104 -24.33 -11.97 -5.25
N LYS A 105 -25.10 -12.13 -6.38
CA LYS A 105 -26.00 -11.05 -6.81
C LYS A 105 -26.93 -10.62 -5.67
N ASN A 106 -27.30 -11.54 -4.81
CA ASN A 106 -28.10 -11.25 -3.62
C ASN A 106 -27.22 -10.73 -2.46
N LEU A 107 -26.11 -11.39 -2.16
CA LEU A 107 -25.16 -10.95 -1.12
C LEU A 107 -24.55 -9.59 -1.46
N THR A 108 -24.29 -9.33 -2.75
CA THR A 108 -23.77 -8.03 -3.21
C THR A 108 -24.79 -6.93 -3.13
N LYS A 109 -26.06 -7.21 -3.47
CA LYS A 109 -27.14 -6.23 -3.33
C LYS A 109 -27.40 -5.90 -1.88
N ASP A 110 -27.29 -6.86 -0.97
CA ASP A 110 -27.46 -6.64 0.46
C ASP A 110 -26.23 -5.93 1.06
N ILE A 111 -25.02 -6.28 0.65
CA ILE A 111 -23.79 -5.57 1.06
C ILE A 111 -23.73 -4.17 0.43
N ILE A 112 -24.11 -3.99 -0.85
CA ILE A 112 -24.17 -2.66 -1.48
C ILE A 112 -25.31 -1.84 -0.88
N LYS A 113 -26.45 -2.44 -0.53
CA LYS A 113 -27.50 -1.74 0.23
C LYS A 113 -27.02 -1.32 1.60
N THR A 114 -26.29 -2.17 2.31
CA THR A 114 -25.70 -1.83 3.61
C THR A 114 -24.54 -0.84 3.49
N TRP A 115 -23.75 -0.89 2.38
CA TRP A 115 -22.72 0.11 2.10
C TRP A 115 -23.26 1.37 1.41
N GLY A 116 -24.35 1.27 0.66
CA GLY A 116 -25.01 2.39 -0.02
C GLY A 116 -26.04 3.14 0.84
N ALA A 117 -26.60 2.47 1.84
CA ALA A 117 -27.43 3.07 2.88
C ALA A 117 -26.56 3.51 4.07
N ARG A 118 -25.38 4.10 3.79
CA ARG A 118 -24.71 4.88 4.84
C ARG A 118 -25.63 6.03 5.18
N GLU A 119 -26.36 5.92 6.27
CA GLU A 119 -26.73 7.11 6.99
C GLU A 119 -25.41 7.86 7.18
N ASN A 120 -25.29 9.02 6.55
CA ASN A 120 -24.19 9.93 6.82
C ASN A 120 -24.29 10.29 8.30
N THR A 121 -23.72 9.45 9.14
CA THR A 121 -23.45 9.85 10.51
C THR A 121 -22.41 10.93 10.34
N ASN A 122 -22.80 12.20 10.49
CA ASN A 122 -21.88 13.34 10.51
C ASN A 122 -20.92 13.24 11.72
N GLN A 123 -20.71 12.03 12.22
CA GLN A 123 -19.85 11.76 13.36
C GLN A 123 -18.42 11.64 12.89
N LYS A 124 -17.59 12.58 13.29
CA LYS A 124 -16.15 12.50 13.06
C LYS A 124 -15.56 11.35 13.87
N LEU A 125 -14.91 10.42 13.18
CA LEU A 125 -14.18 9.33 13.81
C LEU A 125 -12.75 9.73 14.13
N LEU A 126 -12.06 10.40 13.17
CA LEU A 126 -10.69 10.84 13.29
C LEU A 126 -10.56 12.28 12.80
N GLU A 127 -9.80 13.09 13.52
CA GLU A 127 -9.46 14.45 13.12
C GLU A 127 -7.97 14.69 13.37
N LEU A 128 -7.27 15.16 12.36
CA LEU A 128 -5.90 15.66 12.45
C LEU A 128 -5.93 17.18 12.29
N SER A 129 -5.27 17.89 13.18
CA SER A 129 -5.17 19.35 13.15
C SER A 129 -3.72 19.79 13.24
N GLY A 130 -3.19 20.35 12.14
CA GLY A 130 -1.85 20.91 12.08
C GLY A 130 -0.72 19.93 12.41
N VAL A 131 -0.89 18.65 12.08
CA VAL A 131 0.06 17.59 12.47
C VAL A 131 1.38 17.78 11.75
N THR A 132 2.45 17.87 12.53
CA THR A 132 3.83 17.98 12.04
C THR A 132 4.70 16.89 12.68
N LYS A 133 5.55 16.25 11.89
CA LYS A 133 6.56 15.32 12.37
C LYS A 133 7.93 15.63 11.83
N ILE A 134 8.83 15.88 12.74
CA ILE A 134 10.26 16.10 12.48
C ILE A 134 11.03 14.92 13.09
N PHE A 135 11.89 14.30 12.29
CA PHE A 135 12.88 13.35 12.78
C PHE A 135 14.23 14.06 12.89
N ASP A 136 14.81 14.00 14.07
CA ASP A 136 16.10 14.58 14.38
C ASP A 136 17.12 13.43 14.52
N ASP A 137 18.12 13.41 13.67
CA ASP A 137 19.10 12.31 13.58
C ASP A 137 20.19 12.38 14.66
N LYS A 138 19.94 13.15 15.74
CA LYS A 138 20.87 13.30 16.87
C LYS A 138 21.19 11.98 17.58
N SER A 139 20.36 10.96 17.43
CA SER A 139 20.53 9.68 18.14
C SER A 139 21.60 8.76 17.54
N LEU A 140 21.97 8.95 16.27
CA LEU A 140 22.98 8.10 15.61
C LEU A 140 24.41 8.65 15.78
N VAL A 141 24.58 9.92 16.07
CA VAL A 141 25.90 10.55 16.15
C VAL A 141 26.51 10.46 17.57
N SER A 142 25.69 10.26 18.61
CA SER A 142 26.17 10.26 19.99
C SER A 142 26.98 9.03 20.42
N ASN A 143 26.93 7.92 19.68
CA ASN A 143 27.62 6.68 20.07
C ASN A 143 28.95 6.41 19.36
N PHE A 144 29.41 7.27 18.44
CA PHE A 144 30.65 7.05 17.67
C PHE A 144 31.62 8.24 17.61
N SER A 145 31.41 9.33 18.36
CA SER A 145 32.33 10.46 18.37
C SER A 145 33.31 10.42 19.54
N PHE A 146 34.34 9.61 19.46
CA PHE A 146 35.56 9.86 20.19
C PHE A 146 36.49 10.70 19.29
N GLY A 147 36.47 12.04 19.49
CA GLY A 147 37.56 12.92 19.10
C GLY A 147 37.55 13.58 17.71
N SER A 148 36.45 13.99 17.12
CA SER A 148 36.48 14.91 15.97
C SER A 148 35.47 16.06 16.12
N LYS A 149 36.00 17.29 16.22
CA LYS A 149 35.22 18.56 16.21
C LYS A 149 34.79 18.95 14.79
N ASN A 150 34.15 18.08 14.05
CA ASN A 150 33.42 18.48 12.85
C ASN A 150 31.94 18.37 13.18
N GLU A 151 31.29 19.49 13.43
CA GLU A 151 29.84 19.65 13.50
C GLU A 151 29.25 19.32 12.13
N THR A 152 29.05 18.04 11.87
CA THR A 152 28.12 17.62 10.83
C THR A 152 26.73 18.00 11.31
N ALA A 153 26.15 19.05 10.72
CA ALA A 153 24.82 19.51 11.00
C ALA A 153 23.86 18.31 10.93
N ALA A 154 23.23 17.99 12.06
CA ALA A 154 22.29 16.89 12.14
C ALA A 154 21.21 17.10 11.07
N LYS A 155 21.04 16.13 10.18
CA LYS A 155 20.07 16.20 9.09
C LYS A 155 18.67 16.07 9.68
N VAL A 156 17.97 17.20 9.79
CA VAL A 156 16.59 17.28 10.25
C VAL A 156 15.68 16.94 9.08
N VAL A 157 14.87 15.91 9.22
CA VAL A 157 13.91 15.50 8.19
C VAL A 157 12.51 15.83 8.68
N LYS A 158 11.85 16.79 8.02
CA LYS A 158 10.44 17.09 8.22
C LYS A 158 9.61 16.10 7.39
N ALA A 159 9.18 15.01 8.02
CA ALA A 159 8.47 13.93 7.34
C ALA A 159 6.97 14.20 7.15
N VAL A 160 6.38 15.05 8.01
CA VAL A 160 4.99 15.54 7.92
C VAL A 160 5.02 17.02 8.28
N ASP A 161 4.33 17.85 7.50
CA ASP A 161 4.32 19.29 7.67
C ASP A 161 2.91 19.86 7.67
N ASN A 162 2.41 20.23 8.84
CA ASN A 162 1.14 20.93 9.05
C ASN A 162 -0.07 20.28 8.36
N VAL A 163 -0.19 18.94 8.48
CA VAL A 163 -1.25 18.17 7.81
C VAL A 163 -2.51 18.16 8.65
N SER A 164 -3.65 18.48 8.01
CA SER A 164 -4.98 18.46 8.61
C SER A 164 -5.95 17.74 7.68
N PHE A 165 -6.75 16.83 8.22
CA PHE A 165 -7.89 16.20 7.56
C PHE A 165 -8.81 15.54 8.57
N GLU A 166 -9.98 15.15 8.11
CA GLU A 166 -11.01 14.47 8.89
C GLU A 166 -11.37 13.14 8.22
N LEU A 167 -11.81 12.19 9.04
CA LEU A 167 -12.37 10.91 8.59
C LEU A 167 -13.66 10.68 9.38
N PHE A 168 -14.73 10.39 8.67
CA PHE A 168 -16.05 10.16 9.26
C PHE A 168 -16.29 8.66 9.43
N GLU A 169 -17.22 8.35 10.34
CA GLU A 169 -17.62 6.97 10.58
C GLU A 169 -18.12 6.31 9.28
N GLY A 170 -17.62 5.11 8.99
CA GLY A 170 -17.93 4.38 7.76
C GLY A 170 -17.32 4.95 6.48
N GLU A 171 -16.53 6.02 6.51
CA GLU A 171 -15.82 6.57 5.36
C GLU A 171 -14.56 5.76 5.03
N THR A 172 -14.19 5.71 3.75
CA THR A 172 -12.89 5.22 3.27
C THR A 172 -12.13 6.38 2.65
N LEU A 173 -11.07 6.82 3.32
CA LEU A 173 -10.21 7.90 2.87
C LEU A 173 -8.95 7.34 2.18
N GLY A 174 -8.70 7.76 0.94
CA GLY A 174 -7.45 7.44 0.22
C GLY A 174 -6.37 8.50 0.47
N LEU A 175 -5.22 8.09 1.00
CA LEU A 175 -4.04 8.94 1.16
C LEU A 175 -3.00 8.57 0.11
N VAL A 176 -2.79 9.42 -0.89
CA VAL A 176 -1.93 9.17 -2.05
C VAL A 176 -0.75 10.14 -2.11
N GLY A 177 0.32 9.76 -2.80
CA GLY A 177 1.51 10.59 -3.00
C GLY A 177 2.75 9.73 -3.26
N GLU A 178 3.84 10.35 -3.67
CA GLU A 178 5.12 9.69 -3.97
C GLU A 178 5.77 9.04 -2.75
N SER A 179 6.78 8.19 -2.98
CA SER A 179 7.58 7.62 -1.90
C SER A 179 8.28 8.74 -1.11
N GLY A 180 8.33 8.59 0.21
CA GLY A 180 8.88 9.64 1.07
C GLY A 180 7.95 10.81 1.37
N SER A 181 6.74 10.91 0.81
CA SER A 181 5.80 12.02 1.06
C SER A 181 5.16 12.03 2.46
N GLY A 182 5.49 11.09 3.34
CA GLY A 182 5.03 11.09 4.72
C GLY A 182 3.80 10.23 5.02
N LYS A 183 3.19 9.56 4.03
CA LYS A 183 1.97 8.72 4.21
C LYS A 183 2.09 7.70 5.32
N SER A 184 3.14 6.89 5.28
CA SER A 184 3.40 5.88 6.31
C SER A 184 3.69 6.48 7.68
N THR A 185 4.27 7.69 7.71
CA THR A 185 4.50 8.43 8.95
C THR A 185 3.18 8.86 9.57
N ILE A 186 2.24 9.39 8.77
CA ILE A 186 0.89 9.73 9.25
C ILE A 186 0.18 8.49 9.80
N ALA A 187 0.19 7.37 9.07
CA ALA A 187 -0.42 6.12 9.55
C ALA A 187 0.18 5.66 10.89
N LYS A 188 1.51 5.72 11.03
CA LYS A 188 2.20 5.40 12.29
C LYS A 188 1.87 6.38 13.43
N ILE A 189 1.60 7.64 13.11
CA ILE A 189 1.17 8.63 14.09
C ILE A 189 -0.26 8.32 14.56
N ILE A 190 -1.19 8.05 13.65
CA ILE A 190 -2.59 7.71 13.98
C ILE A 190 -2.67 6.45 14.85
N THR A 191 -1.84 5.44 14.55
CA THR A 191 -1.80 4.19 15.33
C THR A 191 -0.98 4.28 16.62
N GLY A 192 -0.40 5.44 16.93
CA GLY A 192 0.37 5.65 18.15
C GLY A 192 1.78 5.06 18.16
N LEU A 193 2.26 4.53 17.02
CA LEU A 193 3.62 4.01 16.88
C LEU A 193 4.68 5.12 16.87
N VAL A 194 4.32 6.31 16.40
CA VAL A 194 5.18 7.50 16.34
C VAL A 194 4.41 8.69 16.91
N ARG A 195 5.04 9.48 17.77
CA ARG A 195 4.42 10.71 18.27
C ARG A 195 4.62 11.86 17.28
N PRO A 196 3.61 12.72 17.06
CA PRO A 196 3.79 13.96 16.32
C PRO A 196 4.76 14.89 17.08
N THR A 197 5.40 15.79 16.35
CA THR A 197 6.20 16.87 16.95
C THR A 197 5.30 18.02 17.37
N ASN A 198 4.33 18.37 16.52
CA ASN A 198 3.31 19.39 16.78
C ASN A 198 1.96 18.94 16.20
N GLY A 199 0.90 19.66 16.57
CA GLY A 199 -0.47 19.40 16.13
C GLY A 199 -1.21 18.44 17.05
N GLU A 200 -2.47 18.26 16.78
CA GLU A 200 -3.37 17.46 17.59
C GLU A 200 -4.07 16.38 16.75
N ILE A 201 -4.38 15.27 17.38
CA ILE A 201 -5.12 14.18 16.77
C ILE A 201 -6.22 13.75 17.72
N PHE A 202 -7.43 13.73 17.21
CA PHE A 202 -8.60 13.29 17.95
C PHE A 202 -9.16 12.00 17.33
N TYR A 203 -9.47 11.03 18.15
CA TYR A 203 -10.18 9.81 17.79
C TYR A 203 -11.44 9.72 18.68
N ASN A 204 -12.62 9.66 18.07
CA ASN A 204 -13.90 9.74 18.79
C ASN A 204 -13.96 10.93 19.76
N ASN A 205 -13.54 12.11 19.30
CA ASN A 205 -13.44 13.35 20.10
C ASN A 205 -12.48 13.28 21.30
N LEU A 206 -11.65 12.25 21.40
CA LEU A 206 -10.63 12.11 22.44
C LEU A 206 -9.26 12.38 21.85
N SER A 207 -8.52 13.33 22.44
CA SER A 207 -7.15 13.61 22.01
C SER A 207 -6.23 12.41 22.28
N LEU A 208 -5.58 11.90 21.23
CA LEU A 208 -4.69 10.74 21.33
C LEU A 208 -3.36 11.07 22.03
N TYR A 209 -2.89 12.30 21.97
CA TYR A 209 -1.56 12.70 22.42
C TYR A 209 -1.55 13.76 23.54
N ASN A 210 -2.61 13.84 24.34
CA ASN A 210 -2.66 14.77 25.45
C ASN A 210 -1.55 14.43 26.49
N SER A 211 -0.68 15.39 26.78
CA SER A 211 0.50 15.24 27.65
C SER A 211 0.18 14.78 29.08
N LYS A 212 -1.05 14.98 29.53
CA LYS A 212 -1.50 14.63 30.89
C LYS A 212 -2.09 13.20 31.01
N ARG A 213 -2.30 12.47 29.91
CA ARG A 213 -2.93 11.15 29.93
C ARG A 213 -2.24 10.17 29.00
N LYS A 214 -1.18 9.55 29.48
CA LYS A 214 -0.51 8.39 28.85
C LYS A 214 -1.48 7.24 28.51
N TYR A 215 -2.65 7.23 29.14
CA TYR A 215 -3.69 6.19 29.08
C TYR A 215 -4.63 6.23 27.85
N GLN A 216 -4.69 7.32 27.10
CA GLN A 216 -5.68 7.40 26.01
C GLN A 216 -5.24 6.67 24.75
N ILE A 217 -3.93 6.64 24.47
CA ILE A 217 -3.38 5.86 23.35
C ILE A 217 -3.64 4.37 23.58
N ASP A 218 -3.52 3.89 24.81
CA ASP A 218 -3.70 2.46 25.12
C ASP A 218 -5.14 1.99 24.90
N LYS A 219 -6.14 2.84 25.16
CA LYS A 219 -7.56 2.52 24.89
C LYS A 219 -7.91 2.51 23.40
N SER A 220 -7.29 3.36 22.58
CA SER A 220 -7.53 3.40 21.14
C SER A 220 -6.76 2.33 20.35
N ARG A 221 -5.70 1.78 20.90
CA ARG A 221 -4.84 0.77 20.23
C ARG A 221 -5.60 -0.49 19.82
N GLY A 222 -6.60 -0.92 20.61
CA GLY A 222 -7.44 -2.05 20.25
C GLY A 222 -8.47 -1.74 19.15
N GLN A 223 -8.77 -0.47 18.92
CA GLN A 223 -9.80 -0.01 17.98
C GLN A 223 -9.21 0.46 16.65
N VAL A 224 -7.94 0.90 16.64
CA VAL A 224 -7.23 1.35 15.44
C VAL A 224 -6.12 0.37 15.13
N GLN A 225 -6.17 -0.24 13.95
CA GLN A 225 -5.21 -1.24 13.51
C GLN A 225 -4.50 -0.78 12.24
N MET A 226 -3.27 -1.25 12.05
CA MET A 226 -2.46 -0.98 10.87
C MET A 226 -2.06 -2.28 10.20
N ILE A 227 -2.32 -2.37 8.89
CA ILE A 227 -1.74 -3.42 8.06
C ILE A 227 -0.50 -2.84 7.40
N PHE A 228 0.66 -3.45 7.64
CA PHE A 228 1.93 -3.00 7.07
C PHE A 228 2.05 -3.38 5.59
N GLN A 229 2.86 -2.65 4.84
CA GLN A 229 3.10 -2.88 3.42
C GLN A 229 3.65 -4.29 3.14
N ASP A 230 4.45 -4.83 4.04
CA ASP A 230 4.87 -6.23 4.05
C ASP A 230 4.39 -6.89 5.36
N PRO A 231 3.21 -7.52 5.34
CA PRO A 231 2.65 -8.14 6.55
C PRO A 231 3.46 -9.34 7.03
N TYR A 232 4.16 -10.04 6.15
CA TYR A 232 4.97 -11.21 6.54
C TYR A 232 6.20 -10.82 7.36
N SER A 233 6.85 -9.71 7.04
CA SER A 233 7.98 -9.19 7.82
C SER A 233 7.58 -8.76 9.23
N SER A 234 6.29 -8.51 9.46
CA SER A 234 5.74 -8.13 10.77
C SER A 234 5.56 -9.33 11.71
N LEU A 235 5.57 -10.55 11.17
CA LEU A 235 5.38 -11.76 11.94
C LEU A 235 6.74 -12.33 12.40
N ASN A 236 6.83 -12.74 13.66
CA ASN A 236 8.02 -13.42 14.13
C ASN A 236 8.04 -14.87 13.63
N PRO A 237 8.99 -15.25 12.72
CA PRO A 237 9.01 -16.58 12.12
C PRO A 237 9.32 -17.70 13.12
N ARG A 238 9.77 -17.36 14.34
CA ARG A 238 10.04 -18.32 15.41
C ARG A 238 8.81 -18.64 16.24
N PHE A 239 7.72 -17.88 16.10
CA PHE A 239 6.48 -18.13 16.82
C PHE A 239 5.62 -19.14 16.08
N LYS A 240 4.90 -19.96 16.84
CA LYS A 240 3.87 -20.83 16.28
C LYS A 240 2.67 -19.98 15.84
N VAL A 241 1.97 -20.39 14.79
CA VAL A 241 0.76 -19.73 14.32
C VAL A 241 -0.24 -19.46 15.44
N ARG A 242 -0.43 -20.44 16.34
CA ARG A 242 -1.27 -20.29 17.53
C ARG A 242 -0.86 -19.09 18.39
N ASP A 243 0.45 -18.92 18.62
CA ASP A 243 0.95 -17.87 19.51
C ASP A 243 0.78 -16.49 18.87
N ILE A 244 1.02 -16.39 17.57
CA ILE A 244 0.79 -15.16 16.79
C ILE A 244 -0.69 -14.75 16.84
N ILE A 245 -1.61 -15.70 16.62
CA ILE A 245 -3.06 -15.41 16.63
C ILE A 245 -3.56 -15.08 18.05
N SER A 246 -3.00 -15.74 19.08
CA SER A 246 -3.45 -15.57 20.47
C SER A 246 -2.88 -14.32 21.15
N GLU A 247 -1.80 -13.73 20.63
CA GLU A 247 -1.15 -12.58 21.23
C GLU A 247 -2.09 -11.37 21.38
N PRO A 248 -2.77 -10.87 20.33
CA PRO A 248 -3.69 -9.75 20.46
C PRO A 248 -4.88 -10.07 21.38
N ILE A 249 -5.37 -11.32 21.39
CA ILE A 249 -6.48 -11.73 22.28
C ILE A 249 -6.07 -11.66 23.77
N LYS A 250 -4.79 -11.92 24.07
CA LYS A 250 -4.28 -11.84 25.44
C LYS A 250 -3.97 -10.42 25.89
N LEU A 251 -3.71 -9.52 24.93
CA LEU A 251 -3.36 -8.12 25.19
C LEU A 251 -4.60 -7.23 25.36
N PHE A 252 -5.72 -7.60 24.74
CA PHE A 252 -6.99 -6.85 24.72
C PHE A 252 -8.15 -7.68 25.27
#